data_278c4a34593048409a8604b3c7f843c9
#
_entry.id   278c4a34593048409a8604b3c7f843c9
#
_cell.length_a   1.000
_cell.length_b   1.000
_cell.length_c   1.000
_cell.angle_alpha   90.00
_cell.angle_beta   90.00
_cell.angle_gamma   90.00
#
_symmetry.space_group_name_H-M   'P 1'
#
loop_
_entity.id
_entity.type
_entity.pdbx_description
1 polymer ?
#
loop_
_entity_poly.entity_id
_entity_poly.type
_entity_poly.pdbx_seq_one_letter_code
_entity_poly.pdbx_strand_id
1 'polypeptide(L)'
;PHVAIIGGGIGGTALAVACLHRKIPFTLFERDNTVNDRSQGYGLTLQQASKTIEAFGINNLKDAIISSKHIVHTTDGKIIGEWGLRKWLPNNVKSNTSSEENSKRKNIHIPRQSLRMQLLNQLTDSNSVKWGHQLTNINELDNNEINLTFQVNGELKKFKTNLLVGADGIRSSVRKQVINEQDYPLRYLGCIVILGICSLENLQNLESDLLDSETVFQTANGNERIYMMPFTKNSIMWQLSFPMTEEDAKELSSKGTKALKEEAAKKTQWHSPIPQIIAATNETEISGYPVYDRQTLQTEQLKNAKNITLIGDAAHPMSPFKGQGANQALLDAISLARKIHIGCKNSTSWKTKGLRDSILSDYETEMVHRSATKVKDSAAAAEYLHSEIVLNVGNETRGSGNKRKD
;
A
#
# COMPACT_ATOMS: atom_id res chain seq x y z
N PRO A 1 26.89 1.28 -9.08
CA PRO A 1 26.10 0.50 -10.03
C PRO A 1 24.94 1.34 -10.57
N HIS A 2 24.52 1.07 -11.80
CA HIS A 2 23.25 1.55 -12.34
C HIS A 2 22.11 0.66 -11.85
N VAL A 3 20.99 1.25 -11.46
CA VAL A 3 19.81 0.55 -10.90
C VAL A 3 18.65 0.64 -11.88
N ALA A 4 18.18 -0.50 -12.39
CA ALA A 4 16.91 -0.58 -13.11
C ALA A 4 15.78 -0.91 -12.13
N ILE A 5 14.77 -0.05 -12.08
CA ILE A 5 13.60 -0.21 -11.20
C ILE A 5 12.42 -0.56 -12.08
N ILE A 6 11.77 -1.69 -11.84
CA ILE A 6 10.61 -2.15 -12.62
C ILE A 6 9.33 -1.90 -11.83
N GLY A 7 8.48 -1.02 -12.33
CA GLY A 7 7.20 -0.62 -11.74
C GLY A 7 7.21 0.77 -11.12
N GLY A 8 6.42 1.68 -11.67
CA GLY A 8 6.24 3.07 -11.23
C GLY A 8 5.13 3.25 -10.18
N GLY A 9 4.89 2.24 -9.32
CA GLY A 9 4.04 2.34 -8.14
C GLY A 9 4.70 3.13 -7.00
N ILE A 10 4.09 3.16 -5.81
CA ILE A 10 4.63 3.89 -4.64
C ILE A 10 6.06 3.45 -4.31
N GLY A 11 6.34 2.14 -4.24
CA GLY A 11 7.67 1.63 -3.91
C GLY A 11 8.74 2.02 -4.94
N GLY A 12 8.45 1.80 -6.24
CA GLY A 12 9.40 2.10 -7.30
C GLY A 12 9.68 3.59 -7.48
N THR A 13 8.65 4.44 -7.41
CA THR A 13 8.84 5.90 -7.43
C THR A 13 9.60 6.41 -6.21
N ALA A 14 9.29 5.88 -5.02
CA ALA A 14 10.03 6.22 -3.81
C ALA A 14 11.50 5.81 -3.89
N LEU A 15 11.80 4.62 -4.44
CA LEU A 15 13.19 4.20 -4.64
C LEU A 15 13.91 5.10 -5.66
N ALA A 16 13.24 5.48 -6.75
CA ALA A 16 13.80 6.40 -7.74
C ALA A 16 14.16 7.75 -7.11
N VAL A 17 13.27 8.34 -6.29
CA VAL A 17 13.54 9.58 -5.54
C VAL A 17 14.69 9.39 -4.54
N ALA A 18 14.70 8.27 -3.81
CA ALA A 18 15.77 7.98 -2.86
C ALA A 18 17.14 7.79 -3.55
N CYS A 19 17.18 7.25 -4.77
CA CYS A 19 18.37 7.15 -5.61
C CYS A 19 18.80 8.54 -6.09
N LEU A 20 17.86 9.36 -6.59
CA LEU A 20 18.14 10.73 -7.03
C LEU A 20 18.83 11.56 -5.94
N HIS A 21 18.29 11.59 -4.74
CA HIS A 21 18.84 12.33 -3.60
C HIS A 21 20.23 11.84 -3.18
N ARG A 22 20.59 10.58 -3.48
CA ARG A 22 21.89 9.98 -3.17
C ARG A 22 22.85 9.94 -4.35
N LYS A 23 22.46 10.52 -5.49
CA LYS A 23 23.22 10.51 -6.74
C LYS A 23 23.57 9.09 -7.20
N ILE A 24 22.67 8.13 -6.99
CA ILE A 24 22.77 6.77 -7.49
C ILE A 24 22.18 6.76 -8.91
N PRO A 25 22.93 6.34 -9.94
CA PRO A 25 22.39 6.23 -11.30
C PRO A 25 21.23 5.22 -11.35
N PHE A 26 20.09 5.60 -11.91
CA PHE A 26 18.91 4.73 -12.01
C PHE A 26 18.10 4.99 -13.29
N THR A 27 17.25 4.03 -13.62
CA THR A 27 16.15 4.18 -14.59
C THR A 27 14.92 3.48 -14.03
N LEU A 28 13.81 4.19 -13.97
CA LEU A 28 12.50 3.67 -13.58
C LEU A 28 11.69 3.32 -14.84
N PHE A 29 11.27 2.08 -14.96
CA PHE A 29 10.45 1.58 -16.07
C PHE A 29 9.02 1.31 -15.58
N GLU A 30 8.04 1.85 -16.29
CA GLU A 30 6.62 1.63 -16.05
C GLU A 30 5.94 1.16 -17.34
N ARG A 31 5.11 0.12 -17.21
CA ARG A 31 4.38 -0.44 -18.37
C ARG A 31 3.21 0.42 -18.85
N ASP A 32 2.62 1.20 -17.94
CA ASP A 32 1.58 2.16 -18.31
C ASP A 32 2.18 3.26 -19.19
N ASN A 33 1.43 3.76 -20.17
CA ASN A 33 1.93 4.77 -21.09
C ASN A 33 2.02 6.15 -20.45
N THR A 34 1.13 6.42 -19.49
CA THR A 34 1.10 7.68 -18.73
C THR A 34 0.78 7.44 -17.26
N VAL A 35 0.99 8.46 -16.46
CA VAL A 35 0.66 8.44 -15.03
C VAL A 35 -0.84 8.25 -14.78
N ASN A 36 -1.68 8.62 -15.74
CA ASN A 36 -3.14 8.62 -15.62
C ASN A 36 -3.82 7.37 -16.19
N ASP A 37 -3.08 6.44 -16.80
CA ASP A 37 -3.65 5.22 -17.40
C ASP A 37 -4.37 4.33 -16.37
N ARG A 38 -4.04 4.49 -15.10
CA ARG A 38 -4.74 3.84 -13.98
C ARG A 38 -5.13 4.85 -12.92
N SER A 39 -6.41 5.10 -12.81
CA SER A 39 -6.98 5.71 -11.62
C SER A 39 -7.01 4.69 -10.49
N GLN A 40 -5.99 4.66 -9.65
CA GLN A 40 -6.00 3.78 -8.48
C GLN A 40 -6.63 4.54 -7.32
N GLY A 41 -7.95 4.43 -7.23
CA GLY A 41 -8.80 5.23 -6.37
C GLY A 41 -8.87 4.82 -4.91
N TYR A 42 -7.82 4.33 -4.25
CA TYR A 42 -7.88 4.10 -2.82
C TYR A 42 -6.95 4.99 -2.02
N GLY A 43 -7.31 5.21 -0.75
CA GLY A 43 -6.51 5.96 0.19
C GLY A 43 -5.47 5.10 0.89
N LEU A 44 -4.39 5.73 1.29
CA LEU A 44 -3.34 5.15 2.12
C LEU A 44 -3.37 5.78 3.50
N THR A 45 -3.03 5.00 4.52
CA THR A 45 -2.76 5.53 5.85
C THR A 45 -1.26 5.42 6.11
N LEU A 46 -0.59 6.57 6.16
CA LEU A 46 0.81 6.65 6.53
C LEU A 46 0.93 6.56 8.07
N GLN A 47 1.60 5.54 8.53
CA GLN A 47 1.85 5.27 9.93
C GLN A 47 3.34 5.43 10.24
N GLN A 48 4.09 4.35 10.17
CA GLN A 48 5.54 4.35 10.41
C GLN A 48 6.31 5.14 9.34
N ALA A 49 5.82 5.12 8.10
CA ALA A 49 6.43 5.82 6.98
C ALA A 49 6.16 7.34 6.97
N SER A 50 5.32 7.87 7.85
CA SER A 50 5.07 9.32 7.91
C SER A 50 6.37 10.12 8.11
N LYS A 51 7.27 9.63 8.97
CA LYS A 51 8.59 10.24 9.17
C LYS A 51 9.55 10.08 7.98
N THR A 52 9.31 9.07 7.13
CA THR A 52 10.15 8.82 5.97
C THR A 52 9.79 9.71 4.78
N ILE A 53 8.60 10.30 4.77
CA ILE A 53 8.15 11.22 3.72
C ILE A 53 9.05 12.45 3.63
N GLU A 54 9.48 12.99 4.77
CA GLU A 54 10.45 14.11 4.82
C GLU A 54 11.80 13.72 4.19
N ALA A 55 12.23 12.46 4.34
CA ALA A 55 13.46 11.96 3.72
C ALA A 55 13.40 11.88 2.18
N PHE A 56 12.19 11.96 1.60
CA PHE A 56 11.99 12.13 0.16
C PHE A 56 11.87 13.60 -0.26
N GLY A 57 12.14 14.57 0.64
CA GLY A 57 12.04 16.00 0.36
C GLY A 57 10.58 16.52 0.27
N ILE A 58 9.61 15.78 0.78
CA ILE A 58 8.21 16.17 0.81
C ILE A 58 7.89 16.71 2.21
N ASN A 59 7.89 18.04 2.36
CA ASN A 59 7.62 18.70 3.64
C ASN A 59 6.13 18.95 3.88
N ASN A 60 5.33 18.98 2.81
CA ASN A 60 3.89 19.18 2.87
C ASN A 60 3.20 18.22 1.91
N LEU A 61 2.44 17.29 2.46
CA LEU A 61 1.64 16.34 1.71
C LEU A 61 0.34 16.98 1.23
N LYS A 62 0.24 17.25 -0.07
CA LYS A 62 -1.04 17.69 -0.66
C LYS A 62 -2.10 16.61 -0.47
N ASP A 63 -3.33 17.05 -0.26
CA ASP A 63 -4.51 16.20 -0.07
C ASP A 63 -4.45 15.26 1.14
N ALA A 64 -3.45 15.43 2.00
CA ALA A 64 -3.36 14.64 3.21
C ALA A 64 -4.31 15.13 4.30
N ILE A 65 -4.93 14.19 4.99
CA ILE A 65 -5.84 14.44 6.12
C ILE A 65 -5.35 13.69 7.34
N ILE A 66 -5.45 14.32 8.50
CA ILE A 66 -5.17 13.68 9.77
C ILE A 66 -6.48 13.29 10.42
N SER A 67 -6.70 11.99 10.64
CA SER A 67 -7.85 11.56 11.43
C SER A 67 -7.63 11.80 12.91
N SER A 68 -8.65 12.35 13.54
CA SER A 68 -8.64 12.68 14.97
C SER A 68 -9.51 11.74 15.80
N LYS A 69 -10.43 11.01 15.18
CA LYS A 69 -11.40 10.14 15.83
C LYS A 69 -11.63 8.85 15.05
N HIS A 70 -11.72 7.74 15.75
CA HIS A 70 -12.07 6.43 15.18
C HIS A 70 -13.23 5.82 15.97
N ILE A 71 -14.26 5.35 15.26
CA ILE A 71 -15.47 4.78 15.87
C ILE A 71 -15.77 3.42 15.26
N VAL A 72 -16.24 2.52 16.10
CA VAL A 72 -16.75 1.20 15.68
C VAL A 72 -18.21 1.08 16.06
N HIS A 73 -19.04 0.74 15.10
CA HIS A 73 -20.48 0.54 15.28
C HIS A 73 -20.90 -0.90 15.00
N THR A 74 -22.00 -1.30 15.60
CA THR A 74 -22.87 -2.39 15.13
C THR A 74 -23.77 -1.89 14.00
N THR A 75 -24.46 -2.78 13.31
CA THR A 75 -25.30 -2.43 12.14
C THR A 75 -26.50 -1.54 12.45
N ASP A 76 -26.98 -1.54 13.69
CA ASP A 76 -28.02 -0.64 14.22
C ASP A 76 -27.46 0.74 14.67
N GLY A 77 -26.15 0.97 14.52
CA GLY A 77 -25.52 2.25 14.85
C GLY A 77 -25.04 2.37 16.30
N LYS A 78 -25.14 1.32 17.11
CA LYS A 78 -24.61 1.34 18.48
C LYS A 78 -23.09 1.39 18.45
N ILE A 79 -22.50 2.34 19.18
CA ILE A 79 -21.05 2.47 19.32
C ILE A 79 -20.53 1.39 20.27
N ILE A 80 -19.59 0.57 19.81
CA ILE A 80 -18.93 -0.50 20.57
C ILE A 80 -17.43 -0.24 20.77
N GLY A 81 -16.90 0.83 20.22
CA GLY A 81 -15.51 1.25 20.43
C GLY A 81 -15.21 2.65 19.89
N GLU A 82 -14.36 3.36 20.59
CA GLU A 82 -13.91 4.70 20.22
C GLU A 82 -12.47 4.92 20.65
N TRP A 83 -11.62 5.46 19.74
CA TRP A 83 -10.25 5.87 20.05
C TRP A 83 -9.83 7.04 19.15
N GLY A 84 -8.69 7.67 19.47
CA GLY A 84 -8.12 8.77 18.71
C GLY A 84 -7.81 10.00 19.58
N LEU A 85 -7.29 11.05 18.96
CA LEU A 85 -6.83 12.25 19.65
C LEU A 85 -7.98 12.98 20.36
N ARG A 86 -9.16 13.09 19.74
CA ARG A 86 -10.32 13.80 20.32
C ARG A 86 -10.91 13.12 21.56
N LYS A 87 -10.71 11.84 21.75
CA LYS A 87 -11.21 11.09 22.90
C LYS A 87 -10.57 11.54 24.21
N TRP A 88 -9.32 11.96 24.18
CA TRP A 88 -8.53 12.32 25.36
C TRP A 88 -8.70 13.76 25.79
N LEU A 89 -9.46 14.56 25.05
CA LEU A 89 -9.75 15.95 25.37
C LEU A 89 -11.16 16.02 25.98
N PRO A 90 -11.32 16.28 27.30
CA PRO A 90 -12.60 16.68 27.86
C PRO A 90 -13.10 17.89 27.11
N ASN A 91 -14.41 17.98 26.85
CA ASN A 91 -15.06 19.02 26.04
C ASN A 91 -14.75 20.47 26.43
N ASN A 92 -14.00 20.73 27.50
CA ASN A 92 -13.74 22.08 28.07
C ASN A 92 -12.25 22.41 28.27
N VAL A 93 -11.29 21.63 27.77
CA VAL A 93 -9.87 21.96 27.93
C VAL A 93 -9.30 22.45 26.60
N LYS A 94 -9.24 23.77 26.41
CA LYS A 94 -8.33 24.39 25.44
C LYS A 94 -6.91 24.08 25.92
N SER A 95 -6.25 23.15 25.28
CA SER A 95 -4.92 22.69 25.67
C SER A 95 -3.85 23.74 25.35
N ASN A 96 -3.28 24.34 26.38
CA ASN A 96 -1.93 24.92 26.37
C ASN A 96 -0.88 23.83 26.60
N THR A 97 -0.96 22.70 25.97
CA THR A 97 0.08 21.66 26.05
C THR A 97 1.00 21.75 24.85
N SER A 98 2.27 21.94 25.17
CA SER A 98 3.39 22.05 24.24
C SER A 98 3.37 20.99 23.15
N SER A 99 3.62 21.44 21.93
CA SER A 99 3.51 20.76 20.65
C SER A 99 4.42 19.54 20.43
N GLU A 100 5.24 19.14 21.39
CA GLU A 100 6.29 18.12 21.16
C GLU A 100 5.89 16.69 21.52
N GLU A 101 4.99 16.46 22.47
CA GLU A 101 4.57 15.10 22.84
C GLU A 101 3.44 14.53 21.95
N ASN A 102 2.65 15.38 21.29
CA ASN A 102 1.55 14.97 20.42
C ASN A 102 1.98 14.54 19.00
N SER A 103 3.27 14.64 18.64
CA SER A 103 3.76 14.27 17.32
C SER A 103 3.86 12.74 17.09
N LYS A 104 3.67 11.93 18.13
CA LYS A 104 4.12 10.52 18.11
C LYS A 104 3.21 9.55 17.39
N ARG A 105 1.92 9.83 17.09
CA ARG A 105 1.01 8.88 16.40
C ARG A 105 -0.11 9.57 15.61
N LYS A 106 0.22 10.34 14.60
CA LYS A 106 -0.78 10.86 13.66
C LYS A 106 -0.98 9.84 12.53
N ASN A 107 -2.21 9.36 12.34
CA ASN A 107 -2.59 8.64 11.13
C ASN A 107 -2.86 9.67 10.03
N ILE A 108 -1.98 9.71 9.04
CA ILE A 108 -2.10 10.58 7.89
C ILE A 108 -2.74 9.78 6.76
N HIS A 109 -3.92 10.16 6.34
CA HIS A 109 -4.62 9.60 5.19
C HIS A 109 -4.27 10.42 3.95
N ILE A 110 -3.98 9.77 2.85
CA ILE A 110 -3.66 10.41 1.58
C ILE A 110 -4.14 9.56 0.41
N PRO A 111 -4.73 10.17 -0.64
CA PRO A 111 -4.98 9.46 -1.88
C PRO A 111 -3.69 8.85 -2.44
N ARG A 112 -3.73 7.59 -2.83
CA ARG A 112 -2.55 6.88 -3.34
C ARG A 112 -1.93 7.57 -4.54
N GLN A 113 -2.75 8.07 -5.46
CA GLN A 113 -2.27 8.81 -6.64
C GLN A 113 -1.65 10.15 -6.26
N SER A 114 -2.19 10.85 -5.25
CA SER A 114 -1.61 12.12 -4.79
C SER A 114 -0.20 11.92 -4.25
N LEU A 115 0.03 10.88 -3.44
CA LEU A 115 1.37 10.54 -2.97
C LEU A 115 2.30 10.15 -4.12
N ARG A 116 1.82 9.31 -5.05
CA ARG A 116 2.59 8.90 -6.23
C ARG A 116 3.01 10.09 -7.09
N MET A 117 2.08 11.03 -7.34
CA MET A 117 2.37 12.25 -8.11
C MET A 117 3.41 13.13 -7.41
N GLN A 118 3.32 13.31 -6.11
CA GLN A 118 4.29 14.11 -5.36
C GLN A 118 5.69 13.51 -5.39
N LEU A 119 5.82 12.18 -5.42
CA LEU A 119 7.10 11.50 -5.64
C LEU A 119 7.59 11.68 -7.09
N LEU A 120 6.72 11.47 -8.09
CA LEU A 120 7.07 11.60 -9.51
C LEU A 120 7.50 13.03 -9.88
N ASN A 121 6.87 14.04 -9.28
CA ASN A 121 7.22 15.45 -9.55
C ASN A 121 8.67 15.79 -9.19
N GLN A 122 9.32 15.02 -8.33
CA GLN A 122 10.74 15.20 -8.04
C GLN A 122 11.66 14.59 -9.11
N LEU A 123 11.12 13.78 -10.01
CA LEU A 123 11.86 13.08 -11.06
C LEU A 123 11.76 13.75 -12.43
N THR A 124 11.02 14.86 -12.56
CA THR A 124 10.69 15.52 -13.86
C THR A 124 11.92 15.92 -14.66
N ASP A 125 12.99 16.37 -14.01
CA ASP A 125 14.21 16.82 -14.68
C ASP A 125 15.21 15.70 -14.96
N SER A 126 14.93 14.47 -14.55
CA SER A 126 15.95 13.39 -14.55
C SER A 126 16.03 12.58 -15.84
N ASN A 127 15.04 12.68 -16.77
CA ASN A 127 14.89 11.78 -17.93
C ASN A 127 14.96 10.27 -17.60
N SER A 128 14.90 9.94 -16.30
CA SER A 128 15.13 8.59 -15.79
C SER A 128 13.86 7.77 -15.66
N VAL A 129 12.69 8.34 -16.00
CA VAL A 129 11.40 7.63 -16.01
C VAL A 129 11.04 7.25 -17.45
N LYS A 130 10.83 5.96 -17.68
CA LYS A 130 10.48 5.38 -18.98
C LYS A 130 9.08 4.77 -18.91
N TRP A 131 8.11 5.47 -19.46
CA TRP A 131 6.72 5.02 -19.60
C TRP A 131 6.56 4.08 -20.80
N GLY A 132 5.50 3.25 -20.79
CA GLY A 132 5.20 2.31 -21.88
C GLY A 132 6.22 1.18 -22.03
N HIS A 133 7.00 0.88 -20.98
CA HIS A 133 8.03 -0.15 -21.00
C HIS A 133 7.57 -1.39 -20.22
N GLN A 134 7.06 -2.39 -20.92
CA GLN A 134 6.69 -3.67 -20.34
C GLN A 134 7.87 -4.63 -20.36
N LEU A 135 8.37 -5.02 -19.20
CA LEU A 135 9.45 -6.01 -19.09
C LEU A 135 8.95 -7.39 -19.59
N THR A 136 9.69 -7.98 -20.53
CA THR A 136 9.38 -9.28 -21.13
C THR A 136 10.42 -10.33 -20.85
N ASN A 137 11.70 -9.94 -20.71
CA ASN A 137 12.78 -10.90 -20.45
C ASN A 137 13.89 -10.30 -19.61
N ILE A 138 14.50 -11.14 -18.77
CA ILE A 138 15.65 -10.84 -17.91
C ILE A 138 16.72 -11.89 -18.24
N ASN A 139 17.91 -11.45 -18.63
CA ASN A 139 19.05 -12.31 -18.88
C ASN A 139 20.27 -11.82 -18.11
N GLU A 140 20.68 -12.56 -17.10
CA GLU A 140 21.86 -12.30 -16.30
C GLU A 140 23.11 -12.72 -17.06
N LEU A 141 24.14 -11.86 -17.08
CA LEU A 141 25.41 -12.11 -17.74
C LEU A 141 26.51 -12.43 -16.71
N ASP A 142 27.58 -13.07 -17.18
CA ASP A 142 28.69 -13.50 -16.31
C ASP A 142 29.52 -12.34 -15.75
N ASN A 143 29.43 -11.13 -16.34
CA ASN A 143 30.16 -9.94 -15.95
C ASN A 143 29.45 -9.05 -14.90
N ASN A 144 28.52 -9.60 -14.13
CA ASN A 144 27.67 -8.85 -13.19
C ASN A 144 26.77 -7.80 -13.86
N GLU A 145 26.48 -7.93 -15.13
CA GLU A 145 25.47 -7.14 -15.85
C GLU A 145 24.20 -7.95 -16.07
N ILE A 146 23.10 -7.23 -16.23
CA ILE A 146 21.78 -7.81 -16.55
C ILE A 146 21.28 -7.15 -17.83
N ASN A 147 20.91 -7.96 -18.82
CA ASN A 147 20.21 -7.52 -20.00
C ASN A 147 18.70 -7.65 -19.79
N LEU A 148 18.01 -6.53 -19.87
CA LEU A 148 16.56 -6.45 -19.81
C LEU A 148 16.01 -6.28 -21.23
N THR A 149 14.90 -6.94 -21.53
CA THR A 149 14.17 -6.75 -22.79
C THR A 149 12.77 -6.22 -22.45
N PHE A 150 12.39 -5.14 -23.11
CA PHE A 150 11.10 -4.50 -22.94
C PHE A 150 10.31 -4.51 -24.25
N GLN A 151 9.00 -4.73 -24.14
CA GLN A 151 8.04 -4.40 -25.19
C GLN A 151 7.68 -2.94 -25.06
N VAL A 152 7.91 -2.15 -26.14
CA VAL A 152 7.67 -0.71 -26.20
C VAL A 152 7.03 -0.37 -27.56
N ASN A 153 5.77 0.02 -27.58
CA ASN A 153 5.03 0.37 -28.82
C ASN A 153 5.13 -0.70 -29.92
N GLY A 154 5.06 -1.97 -29.56
CA GLY A 154 5.15 -3.08 -30.50
C GLY A 154 6.57 -3.56 -30.81
N GLU A 155 7.61 -2.85 -30.38
CA GLU A 155 9.01 -3.18 -30.60
C GLU A 155 9.70 -3.74 -29.35
N LEU A 156 10.73 -4.57 -29.55
CA LEU A 156 11.58 -5.03 -28.47
C LEU A 156 12.78 -4.10 -28.29
N LYS A 157 12.94 -3.52 -27.09
CA LYS A 157 14.08 -2.69 -26.71
C LYS A 157 14.90 -3.35 -25.62
N LYS A 158 16.22 -3.31 -25.77
CA LYS A 158 17.16 -3.87 -24.79
C LYS A 158 17.78 -2.79 -23.92
N PHE A 159 18.00 -3.10 -22.66
CA PHE A 159 18.63 -2.20 -21.69
C PHE A 159 19.58 -3.00 -20.79
N LYS A 160 20.75 -2.44 -20.49
CA LYS A 160 21.75 -3.04 -19.59
C LYS A 160 21.78 -2.34 -18.25
N THR A 161 21.91 -3.10 -17.18
CA THR A 161 22.00 -2.58 -15.81
C THR A 161 22.91 -3.46 -14.96
N ASN A 162 23.36 -2.95 -13.80
CA ASN A 162 24.13 -3.72 -12.83
C ASN A 162 23.24 -4.29 -11.73
N LEU A 163 22.13 -3.64 -11.41
CA LEU A 163 21.18 -4.03 -10.36
C LEU A 163 19.76 -3.91 -10.90
N LEU A 164 18.98 -4.97 -10.74
CA LEU A 164 17.56 -5.00 -11.05
C LEU A 164 16.74 -5.02 -9.77
N VAL A 165 15.77 -4.12 -9.65
CA VAL A 165 14.85 -4.05 -8.53
C VAL A 165 13.42 -4.23 -9.01
N GLY A 166 12.76 -5.32 -8.59
CA GLY A 166 11.34 -5.54 -8.81
C GLY A 166 10.49 -4.74 -7.83
N ALA A 167 9.72 -3.80 -8.36
CA ALA A 167 8.72 -2.97 -7.67
C ALA A 167 7.34 -3.07 -8.37
N ASP A 168 7.14 -4.14 -9.15
CA ASP A 168 6.06 -4.37 -10.09
C ASP A 168 4.84 -5.09 -9.48
N GLY A 169 4.74 -5.05 -8.14
CA GLY A 169 3.54 -5.40 -7.38
C GLY A 169 3.37 -6.90 -7.16
N ILE A 170 2.21 -7.28 -6.64
CA ILE A 170 1.90 -8.65 -6.19
C ILE A 170 2.05 -9.73 -7.29
N ARG A 171 1.90 -9.35 -8.57
CA ARG A 171 2.10 -10.24 -9.74
C ARG A 171 3.43 -10.00 -10.44
N SER A 172 4.44 -9.61 -9.69
CA SER A 172 5.78 -9.23 -10.16
C SER A 172 6.38 -10.21 -11.15
N SER A 173 6.76 -9.69 -12.31
CA SER A 173 7.53 -10.42 -13.32
C SER A 173 8.97 -10.66 -12.86
N VAL A 174 9.53 -9.70 -12.13
CA VAL A 174 10.89 -9.82 -11.58
C VAL A 174 10.93 -10.90 -10.50
N ARG A 175 9.91 -10.97 -9.62
CA ARG A 175 9.81 -12.03 -8.61
C ARG A 175 9.83 -13.43 -9.24
N LYS A 176 9.10 -13.64 -10.33
CA LYS A 176 9.02 -14.92 -11.04
C LYS A 176 10.38 -15.41 -11.57
N GLN A 177 11.30 -14.48 -11.82
CA GLN A 177 12.66 -14.81 -12.25
C GLN A 177 13.51 -15.40 -11.11
N VAL A 178 13.27 -14.95 -9.87
CA VAL A 178 14.14 -15.27 -8.73
C VAL A 178 13.52 -16.24 -7.73
N ILE A 179 12.20 -16.42 -7.78
CA ILE A 179 11.45 -17.29 -6.86
C ILE A 179 10.54 -18.20 -7.67
N ASN A 180 10.60 -19.49 -7.41
CA ASN A 180 9.68 -20.43 -8.02
C ASN A 180 8.25 -20.18 -7.51
N GLU A 181 7.35 -19.77 -8.40
CA GLU A 181 5.95 -19.48 -8.07
C GLU A 181 5.15 -20.69 -7.60
N GLN A 182 5.57 -21.91 -7.96
CA GLN A 182 4.92 -23.15 -7.51
C GLN A 182 5.11 -23.37 -6.02
N ASP A 183 6.27 -22.98 -5.48
CA ASP A 183 6.57 -23.11 -4.05
C ASP A 183 5.95 -21.99 -3.23
N TYR A 184 5.72 -20.82 -3.86
CA TYR A 184 5.22 -19.61 -3.21
C TYR A 184 4.09 -18.95 -4.00
N PRO A 185 2.96 -19.63 -4.21
CA PRO A 185 1.85 -19.14 -5.01
C PRO A 185 1.14 -17.95 -4.33
N LEU A 186 0.31 -17.27 -5.09
CA LEU A 186 -0.69 -16.36 -4.53
C LEU A 186 -1.63 -17.15 -3.61
N ARG A 187 -1.89 -16.61 -2.42
CA ARG A 187 -2.83 -17.18 -1.46
C ARG A 187 -4.09 -16.32 -1.41
N TYR A 188 -5.24 -16.91 -1.72
CA TYR A 188 -6.52 -16.27 -1.55
C TYR A 188 -6.89 -16.21 -0.06
N LEU A 189 -7.33 -15.06 0.44
CA LEU A 189 -7.62 -14.84 1.86
C LEU A 189 -9.09 -15.03 2.22
N GLY A 190 -9.88 -15.68 1.37
CA GLY A 190 -11.26 -16.05 1.65
C GLY A 190 -12.26 -14.90 1.59
N CYS A 191 -11.90 -13.74 1.08
CA CYS A 191 -12.79 -12.58 1.05
C CYS A 191 -12.59 -11.70 -0.20
N ILE A 192 -13.63 -10.92 -0.50
CA ILE A 192 -13.61 -9.84 -1.48
C ILE A 192 -13.58 -8.49 -0.78
N VAL A 193 -13.00 -7.50 -1.45
CA VAL A 193 -13.06 -6.08 -1.09
C VAL A 193 -13.76 -5.32 -2.21
N ILE A 194 -14.74 -4.48 -1.87
CA ILE A 194 -15.36 -3.48 -2.74
C ILE A 194 -15.01 -2.11 -2.17
N LEU A 195 -14.51 -1.23 -3.02
CA LEU A 195 -14.06 0.12 -2.67
C LEU A 195 -14.84 1.15 -3.44
N GLY A 196 -15.14 2.28 -2.80
CA GLY A 196 -15.71 3.43 -3.49
C GLY A 196 -15.28 4.76 -2.85
N ILE A 197 -15.29 5.81 -3.68
CA ILE A 197 -15.03 7.19 -3.25
C ILE A 197 -16.27 8.01 -3.52
N CYS A 198 -16.83 8.61 -2.47
CA CYS A 198 -18.01 9.46 -2.53
C CYS A 198 -17.60 10.92 -2.31
N SER A 199 -18.00 11.82 -3.23
CA SER A 199 -17.93 13.26 -2.98
C SER A 199 -18.95 13.66 -1.93
N LEU A 200 -18.55 14.45 -0.94
CA LEU A 200 -19.45 14.99 0.07
C LEU A 200 -20.46 15.98 -0.53
N GLU A 201 -20.17 16.54 -1.69
CA GLU A 201 -21.11 17.37 -2.44
C GLU A 201 -22.38 16.60 -2.84
N ASN A 202 -22.26 15.29 -3.06
CA ASN A 202 -23.41 14.42 -3.36
C ASN A 202 -24.28 14.12 -2.13
N LEU A 203 -23.88 14.56 -0.92
CA LEU A 203 -24.50 14.31 0.37
C LEU A 203 -24.93 15.60 1.09
N GLN A 204 -25.07 16.73 0.36
CA GLN A 204 -25.32 18.06 0.95
C GLN A 204 -26.55 18.14 1.86
N ASN A 205 -27.54 17.27 1.69
CA ASN A 205 -28.75 17.23 2.50
C ASN A 205 -28.69 16.22 3.66
N LEU A 206 -27.50 15.64 3.90
CA LEU A 206 -27.29 14.66 4.95
C LEU A 206 -26.45 15.23 6.07
N GLU A 207 -27.07 15.50 7.22
CA GLU A 207 -26.37 15.89 8.42
C GLU A 207 -25.87 14.63 9.16
N SER A 208 -24.57 14.56 9.39
CA SER A 208 -23.94 13.47 10.16
C SER A 208 -22.59 13.88 10.69
N ASP A 209 -22.37 13.72 11.99
CA ASP A 209 -21.10 13.96 12.67
C ASP A 209 -19.97 13.01 12.18
N LEU A 210 -20.33 11.95 11.46
CA LEU A 210 -19.38 11.00 10.87
C LEU A 210 -18.75 11.52 9.55
N LEU A 211 -19.30 12.62 8.99
CA LEU A 211 -18.85 13.23 7.74
C LEU A 211 -18.04 14.52 7.95
N ASP A 212 -17.38 14.65 9.07
CA ASP A 212 -16.61 15.84 9.49
C ASP A 212 -15.20 15.93 8.88
N SER A 213 -14.87 15.08 7.92
CA SER A 213 -13.55 14.96 7.26
C SER A 213 -12.37 14.63 8.20
N GLU A 214 -12.63 14.25 9.44
CA GLU A 214 -11.63 13.85 10.43
C GLU A 214 -11.95 12.52 11.12
N THR A 215 -13.20 12.06 11.01
CA THR A 215 -13.65 10.82 11.64
C THR A 215 -13.47 9.63 10.70
N VAL A 216 -12.76 8.63 11.18
CA VAL A 216 -12.73 7.28 10.60
C VAL A 216 -13.75 6.43 11.34
N PHE A 217 -14.60 5.71 10.65
CA PHE A 217 -15.53 4.80 11.29
C PHE A 217 -15.66 3.47 10.56
N GLN A 218 -16.06 2.46 11.27
CA GLN A 218 -16.37 1.16 10.71
C GLN A 218 -17.61 0.56 11.35
N THR A 219 -18.32 -0.23 10.57
CA THR A 219 -19.50 -0.98 11.00
C THR A 219 -19.34 -2.42 10.56
N ALA A 220 -19.71 -3.36 11.41
CA ALA A 220 -19.59 -4.78 11.14
C ALA A 220 -20.76 -5.57 11.79
N ASN A 221 -21.00 -6.78 11.28
CA ASN A 221 -21.99 -7.73 11.83
C ASN A 221 -21.39 -9.11 12.16
N GLY A 222 -20.06 -9.24 12.13
CA GLY A 222 -19.38 -10.51 12.33
C GLY A 222 -19.06 -11.25 11.02
N ASN A 223 -19.62 -10.83 9.90
CA ASN A 223 -19.38 -11.41 8.57
C ASN A 223 -19.01 -10.33 7.54
N GLU A 224 -19.86 -9.31 7.39
CA GLU A 224 -19.56 -8.13 6.58
C GLU A 224 -18.93 -7.02 7.46
N ARG A 225 -18.02 -6.28 6.86
CA ARG A 225 -17.42 -5.10 7.47
C ARG A 225 -17.28 -3.98 6.46
N ILE A 226 -17.78 -2.79 6.78
CA ILE A 226 -17.46 -1.57 6.05
C ILE A 226 -16.53 -0.68 6.89
N TYR A 227 -15.50 -0.15 6.24
CA TYR A 227 -14.54 0.80 6.80
C TYR A 227 -14.60 2.08 6.00
N MET A 228 -14.78 3.20 6.67
CA MET A 228 -14.89 4.51 6.06
C MET A 228 -13.84 5.46 6.61
N MET A 229 -13.20 6.19 5.72
CA MET A 229 -12.17 7.16 6.10
C MET A 229 -12.27 8.41 5.21
N PRO A 230 -11.92 9.59 5.74
CA PRO A 230 -11.74 10.77 4.91
C PRO A 230 -10.72 10.48 3.80
N PHE A 231 -11.07 10.79 2.55
CA PHE A 231 -10.20 10.61 1.40
C PHE A 231 -9.53 11.92 0.99
N THR A 232 -10.33 12.97 0.86
CA THR A 232 -9.92 14.38 0.79
C THR A 232 -10.82 15.19 1.71
N LYS A 233 -10.59 16.49 1.82
CA LYS A 233 -11.48 17.38 2.60
C LYS A 233 -12.95 17.31 2.16
N ASN A 234 -13.18 16.97 0.89
CA ASN A 234 -14.50 16.97 0.25
C ASN A 234 -14.96 15.59 -0.20
N SER A 235 -14.30 14.52 0.24
CA SER A 235 -14.69 13.17 -0.14
C SER A 235 -14.34 12.13 0.92
N ILE A 236 -15.12 11.07 0.95
CA ILE A 236 -14.96 9.92 1.82
C ILE A 236 -14.71 8.66 1.00
N MET A 237 -13.76 7.84 1.43
CA MET A 237 -13.54 6.50 0.89
C MET A 237 -14.21 5.48 1.78
N TRP A 238 -14.90 4.53 1.17
CA TRP A 238 -15.44 3.37 1.86
C TRP A 238 -14.85 2.07 1.31
N GLN A 239 -14.69 1.09 2.18
CA GLN A 239 -14.20 -0.24 1.86
C GLN A 239 -15.11 -1.26 2.54
N LEU A 240 -15.95 -1.92 1.76
CA LEU A 240 -16.74 -3.08 2.19
C LEU A 240 -15.92 -4.34 1.95
N SER A 241 -15.93 -5.24 2.92
CA SER A 241 -15.30 -6.57 2.79
C SER A 241 -16.16 -7.64 3.43
N PHE A 242 -16.17 -8.83 2.85
CA PHE A 242 -16.91 -9.97 3.35
C PHE A 242 -16.37 -11.29 2.80
N PRO A 243 -16.59 -12.42 3.51
CA PRO A 243 -16.19 -13.74 3.06
C PRO A 243 -16.92 -14.12 1.76
N MET A 244 -16.17 -14.73 0.85
CA MET A 244 -16.68 -15.22 -0.42
C MET A 244 -15.74 -16.31 -0.96
N THR A 245 -16.23 -17.25 -1.79
CA THR A 245 -15.33 -18.17 -2.48
C THR A 245 -14.47 -17.43 -3.50
N GLU A 246 -13.33 -17.99 -3.86
CA GLU A 246 -12.44 -17.35 -4.84
C GLU A 246 -13.10 -17.21 -6.22
N GLU A 247 -13.88 -18.21 -6.61
CA GLU A 247 -14.61 -18.24 -7.87
C GLU A 247 -15.68 -17.15 -7.93
N ASP A 248 -16.54 -17.07 -6.91
CA ASP A 248 -17.60 -16.06 -6.82
C ASP A 248 -17.01 -14.63 -6.75
N ALA A 249 -15.89 -14.45 -6.02
CA ALA A 249 -15.22 -13.16 -5.91
C ALA A 249 -14.62 -12.70 -7.25
N LYS A 250 -14.06 -13.62 -8.04
CA LYS A 250 -13.59 -13.35 -9.40
C LYS A 250 -14.76 -13.03 -10.34
N GLU A 251 -15.84 -13.80 -10.25
CA GLU A 251 -17.04 -13.60 -11.05
C GLU A 251 -17.65 -12.22 -10.77
N LEU A 252 -17.89 -11.88 -9.48
CA LEU A 252 -18.46 -10.59 -9.09
C LEU A 252 -17.57 -9.44 -9.55
N SER A 253 -16.26 -9.55 -9.37
CA SER A 253 -15.29 -8.54 -9.82
C SER A 253 -15.32 -8.34 -11.35
N SER A 254 -15.55 -9.39 -12.11
CA SER A 254 -15.62 -9.36 -13.58
C SER A 254 -16.90 -8.72 -14.13
N LYS A 255 -17.98 -8.70 -13.35
CA LYS A 255 -19.27 -8.09 -13.73
C LYS A 255 -19.26 -6.57 -13.77
N GLY A 256 -18.18 -5.94 -13.29
CA GLY A 256 -17.95 -4.52 -13.37
C GLY A 256 -18.55 -3.69 -12.23
N THR A 257 -18.37 -2.39 -12.32
CA THR A 257 -18.61 -1.43 -11.22
C THR A 257 -20.06 -1.37 -10.77
N LYS A 258 -21.02 -1.49 -11.69
CA LYS A 258 -22.45 -1.50 -11.38
C LYS A 258 -22.82 -2.68 -10.47
N ALA A 259 -22.41 -3.90 -10.84
CA ALA A 259 -22.68 -5.10 -10.04
C ALA A 259 -22.02 -5.02 -8.64
N LEU A 260 -20.82 -4.48 -8.57
CA LEU A 260 -20.13 -4.22 -7.30
C LEU A 260 -20.91 -3.24 -6.42
N LYS A 261 -21.44 -2.15 -7.00
CA LYS A 261 -22.27 -1.17 -6.28
C LYS A 261 -23.57 -1.79 -5.77
N GLU A 262 -24.24 -2.54 -6.61
CA GLU A 262 -25.50 -3.24 -6.24
C GLU A 262 -25.27 -4.23 -5.09
N GLU A 263 -24.20 -5.02 -5.13
CA GLU A 263 -23.87 -5.95 -4.05
C GLU A 263 -23.50 -5.20 -2.76
N ALA A 264 -22.74 -4.10 -2.85
CA ALA A 264 -22.43 -3.26 -1.69
C ALA A 264 -23.70 -2.67 -1.08
N ALA A 265 -24.59 -2.11 -1.89
CA ALA A 265 -25.84 -1.54 -1.41
C ALA A 265 -26.75 -2.60 -0.76
N LYS A 266 -26.83 -3.80 -1.32
CA LYS A 266 -27.59 -4.93 -0.77
C LYS A 266 -27.10 -5.33 0.62
N LYS A 267 -25.78 -5.40 0.81
CA LYS A 267 -25.17 -5.90 2.06
C LYS A 267 -25.10 -4.86 3.19
N THR A 268 -25.27 -3.59 2.90
CA THR A 268 -25.03 -2.51 3.86
C THR A 268 -26.25 -1.61 4.09
N GLN A 269 -27.45 -2.19 4.11
CA GLN A 269 -28.67 -1.51 4.54
C GLN A 269 -28.67 -1.30 6.07
N TRP A 270 -27.63 -0.63 6.56
CA TRP A 270 -27.36 -0.43 7.98
C TRP A 270 -27.72 1.01 8.41
N HIS A 271 -27.15 1.48 9.51
CA HIS A 271 -27.40 2.82 10.01
C HIS A 271 -26.88 3.93 9.05
N SER A 272 -27.53 5.10 9.15
CA SER A 272 -27.02 6.32 8.48
C SER A 272 -25.59 6.66 8.98
N PRO A 273 -24.71 7.14 8.11
CA PRO A 273 -24.90 7.57 6.72
C PRO A 273 -24.49 6.50 5.66
N ILE A 274 -24.35 5.23 6.04
CA ILE A 274 -23.75 4.20 5.18
C ILE A 274 -24.54 3.98 3.87
N PRO A 275 -25.87 3.70 3.89
CA PRO A 275 -26.62 3.49 2.64
C PRO A 275 -26.59 4.72 1.72
N GLN A 276 -26.64 5.91 2.31
CA GLN A 276 -26.64 7.17 1.56
C GLN A 276 -25.29 7.39 0.85
N ILE A 277 -24.17 7.10 1.51
CA ILE A 277 -22.82 7.22 0.92
C ILE A 277 -22.69 6.26 -0.28
N ILE A 278 -23.10 5.00 -0.13
CA ILE A 278 -23.02 4.02 -1.20
C ILE A 278 -23.91 4.40 -2.37
N ALA A 279 -25.15 4.83 -2.11
CA ALA A 279 -26.07 5.30 -3.14
C ALA A 279 -25.54 6.49 -3.92
N ALA A 280 -24.93 7.48 -3.23
CA ALA A 280 -24.37 8.69 -3.79
C ALA A 280 -23.02 8.51 -4.48
N THR A 281 -22.35 7.35 -4.31
CA THR A 281 -21.06 7.06 -4.97
C THR A 281 -21.25 6.82 -6.46
N ASN A 282 -20.51 7.52 -7.32
CA ASN A 282 -20.54 7.28 -8.76
C ASN A 282 -19.96 5.90 -9.09
N GLU A 283 -20.57 5.20 -10.05
CA GLU A 283 -20.10 3.86 -10.46
C GLU A 283 -18.65 3.87 -10.95
N THR A 284 -18.22 4.93 -11.60
CA THR A 284 -16.82 5.10 -12.08
C THR A 284 -15.80 5.16 -10.94
N GLU A 285 -16.24 5.49 -9.73
CA GLU A 285 -15.41 5.58 -8.53
C GLU A 285 -15.43 4.28 -7.70
N ILE A 286 -15.99 3.20 -8.25
CA ILE A 286 -16.10 1.90 -7.57
C ILE A 286 -15.14 0.90 -8.21
N SER A 287 -14.52 0.09 -7.39
CA SER A 287 -13.73 -1.07 -7.78
C SER A 287 -13.90 -2.21 -6.78
N GLY A 288 -13.61 -3.42 -7.19
CA GLY A 288 -13.66 -4.57 -6.30
C GLY A 288 -12.76 -5.69 -6.78
N TYR A 289 -12.18 -6.41 -5.84
CA TYR A 289 -11.25 -7.49 -6.16
C TYR A 289 -11.18 -8.54 -5.05
N PRO A 290 -10.94 -9.81 -5.42
CA PRO A 290 -10.60 -10.86 -4.45
C PRO A 290 -9.28 -10.54 -3.77
N VAL A 291 -9.20 -10.76 -2.46
CA VAL A 291 -8.03 -10.40 -1.65
C VAL A 291 -7.02 -11.52 -1.68
N TYR A 292 -5.81 -11.18 -2.07
CA TYR A 292 -4.67 -12.11 -2.08
C TYR A 292 -3.50 -11.55 -1.28
N ASP A 293 -2.69 -12.48 -0.78
CA ASP A 293 -1.34 -12.22 -0.31
C ASP A 293 -0.38 -13.32 -0.80
N ARG A 294 0.81 -13.38 -0.21
CA ARG A 294 1.75 -14.50 -0.33
C ARG A 294 2.30 -14.83 1.04
N GLN A 295 2.80 -16.04 1.21
CA GLN A 295 3.59 -16.39 2.39
C GLN A 295 4.78 -15.43 2.55
N THR A 296 5.22 -15.27 3.79
CA THR A 296 6.38 -14.44 4.10
C THR A 296 7.61 -14.92 3.36
N LEU A 297 8.27 -13.99 2.68
CA LEU A 297 9.54 -14.25 2.01
C LEU A 297 10.61 -14.67 3.03
N GLN A 298 11.49 -15.55 2.62
CA GLN A 298 12.67 -15.95 3.39
C GLN A 298 13.94 -15.51 2.63
N THR A 299 15.00 -15.18 3.34
CA THR A 299 16.27 -14.72 2.72
C THR A 299 16.91 -15.78 1.83
N GLU A 300 16.72 -17.06 2.19
CA GLU A 300 17.22 -18.22 1.44
C GLU A 300 16.72 -18.25 0.00
N GLN A 301 15.51 -17.76 -0.24
CA GLN A 301 14.88 -17.73 -1.56
C GLN A 301 15.57 -16.76 -2.52
N LEU A 302 16.21 -15.71 -1.98
CA LEU A 302 16.90 -14.69 -2.75
C LEU A 302 18.41 -14.96 -2.91
N LYS A 303 18.97 -15.97 -2.23
CA LYS A 303 20.43 -16.23 -2.27
C LYS A 303 20.99 -16.39 -3.67
N ASN A 304 20.21 -17.01 -4.58
CA ASN A 304 20.65 -17.28 -5.95
C ASN A 304 20.28 -16.15 -6.94
N ALA A 305 19.69 -15.08 -6.46
CA ALA A 305 19.17 -14.00 -7.32
C ALA A 305 20.26 -13.01 -7.79
N LYS A 306 21.55 -13.35 -7.62
CA LYS A 306 22.71 -12.53 -8.02
C LYS A 306 22.47 -11.02 -7.75
N ASN A 307 22.31 -10.22 -8.81
CA ASN A 307 22.11 -8.78 -8.75
C ASN A 307 20.65 -8.36 -8.92
N ILE A 308 19.70 -9.21 -8.48
CA ILE A 308 18.25 -8.93 -8.51
C ILE A 308 17.72 -8.90 -7.09
N THR A 309 16.87 -7.92 -6.76
CA THR A 309 16.15 -7.84 -5.49
C THR A 309 14.73 -7.30 -5.67
N LEU A 310 13.93 -7.31 -4.61
CA LEU A 310 12.51 -6.96 -4.63
C LEU A 310 12.19 -5.92 -3.55
N ILE A 311 11.18 -5.08 -3.79
CA ILE A 311 10.61 -4.14 -2.81
C ILE A 311 9.08 -4.14 -2.87
N GLY A 312 8.44 -3.74 -1.77
CA GLY A 312 6.99 -3.59 -1.68
C GLY A 312 6.24 -4.88 -1.99
N ASP A 313 5.11 -4.78 -2.70
CA ASP A 313 4.25 -5.93 -2.98
C ASP A 313 4.90 -6.99 -3.91
N ALA A 314 6.02 -6.68 -4.57
CA ALA A 314 6.81 -7.69 -5.26
C ALA A 314 7.53 -8.62 -4.27
N ALA A 315 7.94 -8.10 -3.12
CA ALA A 315 8.59 -8.86 -2.06
C ALA A 315 7.59 -9.45 -1.05
N HIS A 316 6.67 -8.62 -0.54
CA HIS A 316 5.82 -8.93 0.62
C HIS A 316 4.38 -8.42 0.45
N PRO A 317 3.64 -8.92 -0.56
CA PRO A 317 2.25 -8.51 -0.73
C PRO A 317 1.41 -8.94 0.48
N MET A 318 0.48 -8.09 0.88
CA MET A 318 -0.34 -8.30 2.06
C MET A 318 -1.75 -7.74 1.87
N SER A 319 -2.71 -8.19 2.68
CA SER A 319 -4.06 -7.68 2.65
C SER A 319 -4.14 -6.19 3.00
N PRO A 320 -5.17 -5.46 2.53
CA PRO A 320 -5.30 -4.03 2.79
C PRO A 320 -5.71 -3.68 4.22
N PHE A 321 -6.15 -4.66 5.03
CA PHE A 321 -6.85 -4.43 6.29
C PHE A 321 -6.04 -3.75 7.40
N LYS A 322 -4.72 -3.79 7.31
CA LYS A 322 -3.82 -3.11 8.27
C LYS A 322 -3.18 -1.84 7.71
N GLY A 323 -3.38 -1.52 6.43
CA GLY A 323 -2.80 -0.35 5.78
C GLY A 323 -1.26 -0.34 5.78
N GLN A 324 -0.61 -1.50 5.77
CA GLN A 324 0.85 -1.61 5.91
C GLN A 324 1.62 -1.67 4.60
N GLY A 325 1.01 -2.09 3.49
CA GLY A 325 1.73 -2.33 2.23
C GLY A 325 2.56 -1.14 1.76
N ALA A 326 1.95 0.03 1.60
CA ALA A 326 2.66 1.24 1.18
C ALA A 326 3.72 1.70 2.21
N ASN A 327 3.43 1.55 3.52
CA ASN A 327 4.39 1.88 4.57
C ASN A 327 5.67 1.04 4.45
N GLN A 328 5.52 -0.27 4.21
CA GLN A 328 6.67 -1.17 4.02
C GLN A 328 7.43 -0.84 2.74
N ALA A 329 6.74 -0.58 1.63
CA ALA A 329 7.36 -0.21 0.35
C ALA A 329 8.20 1.08 0.44
N LEU A 330 7.73 2.10 1.17
CA LEU A 330 8.48 3.33 1.43
C LEU A 330 9.75 3.08 2.27
N LEU A 331 9.63 2.24 3.29
CA LEU A 331 10.78 1.84 4.13
C LEU A 331 11.80 1.04 3.33
N ASP A 332 11.36 0.11 2.46
CA ASP A 332 12.25 -0.63 1.55
C ASP A 332 13.05 0.31 0.67
N ALA A 333 12.37 1.28 0.05
CA ALA A 333 13.00 2.24 -0.86
C ALA A 333 14.14 3.01 -0.20
N ILE A 334 13.92 3.50 1.02
CA ILE A 334 14.95 4.24 1.77
C ILE A 334 16.09 3.31 2.21
N SER A 335 15.75 2.13 2.75
CA SER A 335 16.73 1.17 3.23
C SER A 335 17.64 0.71 2.10
N LEU A 336 17.07 0.28 0.97
CA LEU A 336 17.84 -0.17 -0.19
C LEU A 336 18.75 0.94 -0.76
N ALA A 337 18.21 2.14 -0.99
CA ALA A 337 19.00 3.26 -1.49
C ALA A 337 20.14 3.66 -0.53
N ARG A 338 19.89 3.60 0.79
CA ARG A 338 20.92 3.84 1.81
C ARG A 338 22.01 2.78 1.75
N LYS A 339 21.67 1.50 1.68
CA LYS A 339 22.64 0.39 1.60
C LYS A 339 23.48 0.48 0.33
N ILE A 340 22.88 0.78 -0.84
CA ILE A 340 23.60 1.01 -2.09
C ILE A 340 24.58 2.19 -1.94
N HIS A 341 24.12 3.32 -1.41
CA HIS A 341 24.96 4.50 -1.24
C HIS A 341 26.17 4.23 -0.35
N ILE A 342 25.96 3.60 0.81
CA ILE A 342 27.03 3.28 1.75
C ILE A 342 28.02 2.27 1.15
N GLY A 343 27.48 1.18 0.56
CA GLY A 343 28.30 0.09 0.02
C GLY A 343 29.09 0.45 -1.24
N CYS A 344 28.65 1.49 -1.99
CA CYS A 344 29.28 1.86 -3.25
C CYS A 344 30.04 3.18 -3.23
N LYS A 345 29.82 4.06 -2.24
CA LYS A 345 30.38 5.41 -2.23
C LYS A 345 31.90 5.45 -2.17
N ASN A 346 32.50 4.62 -1.33
CA ASN A 346 33.94 4.64 -1.05
C ASN A 346 34.61 3.27 -1.29
N SER A 347 33.91 2.34 -1.93
CA SER A 347 34.40 0.98 -2.12
C SER A 347 34.11 0.47 -3.52
N THR A 348 35.10 -0.14 -4.14
CA THR A 348 34.94 -0.90 -5.39
C THR A 348 34.73 -2.39 -5.11
N SER A 349 34.61 -2.79 -3.84
CA SER A 349 34.48 -4.19 -3.43
C SER A 349 33.23 -4.87 -4.03
N TRP A 350 32.16 -4.12 -4.30
CA TRP A 350 31.01 -4.65 -4.99
C TRP A 350 31.29 -5.13 -6.43
N LYS A 351 32.36 -4.61 -7.07
CA LYS A 351 32.79 -5.06 -8.41
C LYS A 351 33.49 -6.41 -8.34
N THR A 352 34.15 -6.72 -7.24
CA THR A 352 34.90 -7.97 -7.04
C THR A 352 34.08 -9.01 -6.27
N LYS A 353 33.37 -8.63 -5.21
CA LYS A 353 32.57 -9.52 -4.37
C LYS A 353 31.13 -9.69 -4.86
N GLY A 354 30.66 -8.83 -5.78
CA GLY A 354 29.28 -8.77 -6.22
C GLY A 354 28.39 -7.88 -5.33
N LEU A 355 27.27 -7.43 -5.88
CA LEU A 355 26.29 -6.60 -5.16
C LEU A 355 25.57 -7.37 -4.05
N ARG A 356 25.35 -8.67 -4.25
CA ARG A 356 24.66 -9.52 -3.29
C ARG A 356 25.40 -9.55 -1.95
N ASP A 357 26.67 -9.94 -1.97
CA ASP A 357 27.48 -10.09 -0.75
C ASP A 357 27.87 -8.73 -0.12
N SER A 358 27.87 -7.67 -0.92
CA SER A 358 28.28 -6.35 -0.44
C SER A 358 27.11 -5.52 0.09
N ILE A 359 25.85 -5.74 -0.39
CA ILE A 359 24.73 -4.84 -0.17
C ILE A 359 23.39 -5.56 0.02
N LEU A 360 23.05 -6.48 -0.91
CA LEU A 360 21.67 -6.98 -1.02
C LEU A 360 21.32 -7.94 0.12
N SER A 361 22.23 -8.79 0.56
CA SER A 361 21.97 -9.75 1.65
C SER A 361 21.59 -9.04 2.95
N ASP A 362 22.27 -7.95 3.28
CA ASP A 362 21.96 -7.13 4.46
C ASP A 362 20.60 -6.42 4.34
N TYR A 363 20.32 -5.88 3.14
CA TYR A 363 19.05 -5.24 2.87
C TYR A 363 17.89 -6.24 2.97
N GLU A 364 18.02 -7.38 2.31
CA GLU A 364 16.99 -8.42 2.26
C GLU A 364 16.71 -9.02 3.63
N THR A 365 17.73 -9.22 4.45
CA THR A 365 17.58 -9.68 5.83
C THR A 365 16.73 -8.69 6.66
N GLU A 366 17.03 -7.40 6.56
CA GLU A 366 16.26 -6.35 7.24
C GLU A 366 14.82 -6.30 6.72
N MET A 367 14.62 -6.27 5.40
CA MET A 367 13.33 -6.16 4.74
C MET A 367 12.44 -7.36 5.10
N VAL A 368 12.95 -8.59 5.00
CA VAL A 368 12.22 -9.82 5.33
C VAL A 368 11.81 -9.83 6.79
N HIS A 369 12.72 -9.55 7.71
CA HIS A 369 12.43 -9.52 9.14
C HIS A 369 11.36 -8.49 9.49
N ARG A 370 11.44 -7.29 8.93
CA ARG A 370 10.50 -6.19 9.18
C ARG A 370 9.11 -6.48 8.60
N SER A 371 9.04 -7.00 7.37
CA SER A 371 7.78 -7.21 6.66
C SER A 371 7.05 -8.49 7.09
N ALA A 372 7.75 -9.53 7.56
CA ALA A 372 7.17 -10.82 7.90
C ALA A 372 6.03 -10.72 8.92
N THR A 373 6.22 -9.95 10.00
CA THR A 373 5.17 -9.72 11.00
C THR A 373 3.97 -8.98 10.38
N LYS A 374 4.22 -8.01 9.48
CA LYS A 374 3.15 -7.23 8.84
C LYS A 374 2.31 -8.07 7.87
N VAL A 375 2.93 -8.98 7.13
CA VAL A 375 2.22 -9.94 6.27
C VAL A 375 1.33 -10.85 7.11
N LYS A 376 1.86 -11.45 8.18
CA LYS A 376 1.11 -12.33 9.08
C LYS A 376 -0.04 -11.61 9.77
N ASP A 377 0.20 -10.43 10.32
CA ASP A 377 -0.82 -9.61 11.00
C ASP A 377 -1.94 -9.19 10.02
N SER A 378 -1.57 -8.87 8.77
CA SER A 378 -2.54 -8.49 7.75
C SER A 378 -3.38 -9.66 7.27
N ALA A 379 -2.82 -10.86 7.18
CA ALA A 379 -3.55 -12.08 6.88
C ALA A 379 -4.53 -12.45 8.01
N ALA A 380 -4.06 -12.42 9.27
CA ALA A 380 -4.92 -12.66 10.43
C ALA A 380 -6.07 -11.64 10.51
N ALA A 381 -5.82 -10.39 10.10
CA ALA A 381 -6.86 -9.36 10.05
C ALA A 381 -7.98 -9.69 9.04
N ALA A 382 -7.67 -10.34 7.93
CA ALA A 382 -8.70 -10.80 6.99
C ALA A 382 -9.66 -11.81 7.65
N GLU A 383 -9.17 -12.60 8.57
CA GLU A 383 -9.95 -13.61 9.28
C GLU A 383 -10.80 -13.01 10.41
N TYR A 384 -10.17 -12.32 11.37
CA TYR A 384 -10.93 -11.86 12.55
C TYR A 384 -11.85 -10.65 12.26
N LEU A 385 -11.57 -9.83 11.25
CA LEU A 385 -12.47 -8.73 10.87
C LEU A 385 -13.80 -9.21 10.25
N HIS A 386 -13.85 -10.47 9.82
CA HIS A 386 -15.04 -11.13 9.30
C HIS A 386 -15.54 -12.23 10.26
N SER A 387 -15.35 -12.03 11.56
CA SER A 387 -15.81 -12.93 12.62
C SER A 387 -16.46 -12.13 13.77
N GLU A 388 -17.11 -12.81 14.69
CA GLU A 388 -17.74 -12.21 15.87
C GLU A 388 -16.75 -11.41 16.75
N ILE A 389 -15.44 -11.66 16.62
CA ILE A 389 -14.40 -10.93 17.36
C ILE A 389 -14.42 -9.43 17.07
N VAL A 390 -14.81 -9.03 15.85
CA VAL A 390 -14.89 -7.61 15.48
C VAL A 390 -15.94 -6.84 16.30
N LEU A 391 -16.92 -7.53 16.85
CA LEU A 391 -18.02 -6.99 17.65
C LEU A 391 -17.67 -6.81 19.14
N ASN A 392 -16.49 -7.26 19.58
CA ASN A 392 -16.08 -7.09 20.96
C ASN A 392 -16.03 -5.61 21.34
N VAL A 393 -16.66 -5.28 22.48
CA VAL A 393 -16.62 -3.92 23.01
C VAL A 393 -15.21 -3.58 23.47
N GLY A 394 -14.67 -2.45 23.00
CA GLY A 394 -13.32 -2.00 23.39
C GLY A 394 -12.86 -0.78 22.64
N ASN A 395 -12.04 0.02 23.30
CA ASN A 395 -11.52 1.29 22.77
C ASN A 395 -10.13 1.16 22.14
N GLU A 396 -9.82 0.01 21.57
CA GLU A 396 -8.55 -0.30 20.93
C GLU A 396 -8.74 -0.47 19.42
N THR A 397 -7.65 -0.26 18.68
CA THR A 397 -7.64 -0.49 17.24
C THR A 397 -8.03 -1.93 16.94
N ARG A 398 -9.07 -2.12 16.13
CA ARG A 398 -9.44 -3.46 15.65
C ARG A 398 -8.30 -3.99 14.80
N GLY A 399 -7.62 -4.98 15.31
CA GLY A 399 -6.51 -5.57 14.61
C GLY A 399 -5.19 -5.69 15.37
N SER A 400 -5.10 -5.27 16.58
CA SER A 400 -4.14 -5.85 17.52
C SER A 400 -4.79 -7.13 18.05
N GLY A 401 -4.34 -8.29 17.56
CA GLY A 401 -4.72 -9.56 18.16
C GLY A 401 -4.49 -9.42 19.67
N ASN A 402 -5.46 -9.85 20.49
CA ASN A 402 -5.32 -9.90 21.91
C ASN A 402 -3.95 -10.52 22.24
N LYS A 403 -3.01 -9.71 22.69
CA LYS A 403 -2.00 -10.22 23.60
C LYS A 403 -2.82 -10.63 24.83
N ARG A 404 -3.19 -11.91 24.92
CA ARG A 404 -3.57 -12.49 26.19
C ARG A 404 -2.49 -12.07 27.16
N LYS A 405 -2.86 -11.25 28.11
CA LYS A 405 -2.11 -11.13 29.36
C LYS A 405 -2.39 -12.46 30.06
N ASP A 406 -1.48 -13.41 29.90
CA ASP A 406 -1.26 -14.46 30.86
C ASP A 406 -0.42 -13.88 32.00
#